data_2191b5890fe7e88daf00eb3ba4030670
#
_entry.id   2191b5890fe7e88daf00eb3ba4030670
#
_cell.length_a   1.000
_cell.length_b   1.000
_cell.length_c   1.000
_cell.angle_alpha   90.00
_cell.angle_beta   90.00
_cell.angle_gamma   90.00
#
_symmetry.space_group_name_H-M   'P 1'
#
loop_
_entity.id
_entity.type
_entity.pdbx_description
1 polymer ?
#
loop_
_entity_poly.entity_id
_entity_poly.type
_entity_poly.pdbx_seq_one_letter_code
_entity_poly.pdbx_strand_id
1 'polypeptide(L)'
;FFSVPGLRLAYAIMNNETNMTIINMTATPNSISCLTAAACTAMLEDTAYIHESHSRIFTERNLIYSAMNTNKNLRLFKPSANFVLMQILKEDVTAKSLLAHCNLKGIVLRNCENFHGLDSHFVRFSIMNPMQNDLMVNTILELLR
;
A
#
# COMPACT_ATOMS: atom_id res chain seq x y z
N PHE A 1 -4.69 0.35 7.89
CA PHE A 1 -5.40 -0.90 8.22
C PHE A 1 -6.91 -0.68 8.22
N PHE A 2 -7.42 0.21 9.06
CA PHE A 2 -8.86 0.54 9.13
C PHE A 2 -9.36 1.52 8.04
N SER A 3 -8.51 1.96 7.14
CA SER A 3 -8.84 2.86 6.00
C SER A 3 -9.55 4.17 6.40
N VAL A 4 -9.21 4.71 7.56
CA VAL A 4 -9.78 5.96 8.11
C VAL A 4 -8.71 7.06 8.29
N PRO A 5 -8.00 7.46 7.23
CA PRO A 5 -6.91 8.43 7.34
C PRO A 5 -7.39 9.81 7.83
N GLY A 6 -8.69 10.10 7.70
CA GLY A 6 -9.30 11.34 8.18
C GLY A 6 -9.34 11.47 9.70
N LEU A 7 -9.26 10.38 10.45
CA LEU A 7 -9.17 10.42 11.92
C LEU A 7 -7.82 10.96 12.42
N ARG A 8 -6.81 11.06 11.57
CA ARG A 8 -5.51 11.66 11.86
C ARG A 8 -4.82 11.11 13.11
N LEU A 9 -4.97 9.81 13.37
CA LEU A 9 -4.26 9.11 14.44
C LEU A 9 -3.12 8.27 13.87
N ALA A 10 -1.96 8.40 14.49
CA ALA A 10 -0.81 7.56 14.23
C ALA A 10 -0.09 7.29 15.56
N TYR A 11 0.69 6.24 15.61
CA TYR A 11 1.58 5.95 16.73
C TYR A 11 2.98 5.62 16.21
N ALA A 12 3.97 5.87 17.05
CA ALA A 12 5.35 5.48 16.80
C ALA A 12 5.90 4.71 18.00
N ILE A 13 6.64 3.64 17.73
CA ILE A 13 7.37 2.89 18.75
C ILE A 13 8.84 3.27 18.62
N MET A 14 9.42 3.75 19.69
CA MET A 14 10.81 4.23 19.74
C MET A 14 11.53 3.64 20.95
N ASN A 15 12.80 3.32 20.74
CA ASN A 15 13.71 2.88 21.79
C ASN A 15 14.75 3.95 22.18
N ASN A 16 14.62 5.17 21.67
CA ASN A 16 15.54 6.28 21.91
C ASN A 16 14.83 7.38 22.71
N GLU A 17 15.22 7.56 23.96
CA GLU A 17 14.66 8.56 24.88
C GLU A 17 14.81 10.01 24.38
N THR A 18 15.91 10.33 23.73
CA THR A 18 16.13 11.66 23.15
C THR A 18 15.10 11.99 22.08
N ASN A 19 14.85 11.04 21.19
CA ASN A 19 13.83 11.22 20.14
C ASN A 19 12.41 11.30 20.74
N MET A 20 12.11 10.50 21.76
CA MET A 20 10.84 10.59 22.51
C MET A 20 10.66 11.99 23.12
N THR A 21 11.70 12.53 23.74
CA THR A 21 11.67 13.87 24.34
C THR A 21 11.43 14.94 23.28
N ILE A 22 12.12 14.89 22.13
CA ILE A 22 11.95 15.86 21.05
C ILE A 22 10.50 15.82 20.52
N ILE A 23 9.94 14.63 20.29
CA ILE A 23 8.56 14.50 19.80
C ILE A 23 7.58 15.04 20.82
N ASN A 24 7.73 14.72 22.10
CA ASN A 24 6.85 15.23 23.16
C ASN A 24 6.90 16.75 23.27
N MET A 25 8.08 17.36 23.11
CA MET A 25 8.25 18.82 23.13
C MET A 25 7.64 19.52 21.90
N THR A 26 7.59 18.82 20.75
CA THR A 26 7.05 19.35 19.50
C THR A 26 5.58 18.97 19.26
N ALA A 27 5.03 18.09 20.07
CA ALA A 27 3.64 17.65 19.94
C ALA A 27 2.68 18.82 20.24
N THR A 28 1.71 19.01 19.35
CA THR A 28 0.68 20.03 19.58
C THR A 28 -0.28 19.58 20.69
N PRO A 29 -0.53 20.40 21.72
CA PRO A 29 -1.50 20.10 22.75
C PRO A 29 -2.87 19.78 22.13
N ASN A 30 -3.57 18.79 22.69
CA ASN A 30 -4.89 18.35 22.24
C ASN A 30 -4.96 17.90 20.77
N SER A 31 -3.86 17.37 20.23
CA SER A 31 -3.78 16.91 18.83
C SER A 31 -4.71 15.74 18.51
N ILE A 32 -5.17 15.00 19.54
CA ILE A 32 -6.11 13.87 19.39
C ILE A 32 -7.48 14.30 19.94
N SER A 33 -8.49 14.29 19.08
CA SER A 33 -9.86 14.60 19.50
C SER A 33 -10.47 13.42 20.29
N CYS A 34 -11.44 13.71 21.16
CA CYS A 34 -12.18 12.67 21.88
C CYS A 34 -12.91 11.71 20.93
N LEU A 35 -13.42 12.21 19.79
CA LEU A 35 -14.05 11.37 18.77
C LEU A 35 -13.04 10.42 18.12
N THR A 36 -11.85 10.93 17.83
CA THR A 36 -10.75 10.09 17.29
C THR A 36 -10.36 9.00 18.30
N ALA A 37 -10.21 9.35 19.58
CA ALA A 37 -9.86 8.38 20.61
C ALA A 37 -10.96 7.29 20.76
N ALA A 38 -12.22 7.67 20.85
CA ALA A 38 -13.33 6.73 20.96
C ALA A 38 -13.44 5.80 19.73
N ALA A 39 -13.35 6.37 18.52
CA ALA A 39 -13.39 5.58 17.27
C ALA A 39 -12.22 4.59 17.18
N CYS A 40 -11.02 5.02 17.55
CA CYS A 40 -9.85 4.14 17.49
C CYS A 40 -9.89 3.03 18.52
N THR A 41 -10.41 3.30 19.74
CA THR A 41 -10.64 2.26 20.73
C THR A 41 -11.61 1.20 20.21
N ALA A 42 -12.77 1.61 19.70
CA ALA A 42 -13.75 0.69 19.14
C ALA A 42 -13.19 -0.14 17.96
N MET A 43 -12.40 0.48 17.07
CA MET A 43 -11.76 -0.23 15.96
C MET A 43 -10.73 -1.25 16.44
N LEU A 44 -9.94 -0.94 17.45
CA LEU A 44 -8.93 -1.86 17.98
C LEU A 44 -9.55 -3.03 18.77
N GLU A 45 -10.75 -2.86 19.29
CA GLU A 45 -11.52 -3.91 19.96
C GLU A 45 -12.27 -4.84 18.98
N ASP A 46 -12.45 -4.41 17.72
CA ASP A 46 -13.08 -5.24 16.68
C ASP A 46 -12.10 -6.31 16.17
N THR A 47 -11.91 -7.34 16.98
CA THR A 47 -11.01 -8.46 16.68
C THR A 47 -11.47 -9.27 15.48
N ALA A 48 -12.77 -9.33 15.21
CA ALA A 48 -13.34 -10.03 14.07
C ALA A 48 -12.92 -9.35 12.75
N TYR A 49 -13.09 -8.03 12.66
CA TYR A 49 -12.63 -7.24 11.51
C TYR A 49 -11.11 -7.35 11.31
N ILE A 50 -10.34 -7.26 12.39
CA ILE A 50 -8.89 -7.37 12.35
C ILE A 50 -8.47 -8.70 11.74
N HIS A 51 -9.02 -9.80 12.24
CA HIS A 51 -8.69 -11.15 11.76
C HIS A 51 -9.12 -11.37 10.29
N GLU A 52 -10.33 -10.96 9.95
CA GLU A 52 -10.84 -11.09 8.57
C GLU A 52 -10.00 -10.27 7.58
N SER A 53 -9.67 -9.01 7.92
CA SER A 53 -8.84 -8.14 7.09
C SER A 53 -7.44 -8.73 6.87
N HIS A 54 -6.81 -9.27 7.92
CA HIS A 54 -5.52 -9.95 7.79
C HIS A 54 -5.59 -11.16 6.86
N SER A 55 -6.59 -12.00 7.05
CA SER A 55 -6.80 -13.20 6.23
C SER A 55 -7.01 -12.86 4.76
N ARG A 56 -7.87 -11.89 4.47
CA ARG A 56 -8.16 -11.44 3.10
C ARG A 56 -6.91 -10.85 2.44
N ILE A 57 -6.21 -9.93 3.10
CA ILE A 57 -4.98 -9.33 2.57
C ILE A 57 -3.92 -10.40 2.31
N PHE A 58 -3.77 -11.37 3.20
CA PHE A 58 -2.81 -12.46 3.05
C PHE A 58 -3.13 -13.32 1.83
N THR A 59 -4.39 -13.72 1.65
CA THR A 59 -4.84 -14.53 0.53
C THR A 59 -4.66 -13.81 -0.80
N GLU A 60 -5.20 -12.60 -0.92
CA GLU A 60 -5.11 -11.79 -2.14
C GLU A 60 -3.66 -11.46 -2.52
N ARG A 61 -2.83 -11.15 -1.54
CA ARG A 61 -1.40 -10.91 -1.75
C ARG A 61 -0.71 -12.09 -2.38
N ASN A 62 -0.98 -13.28 -1.89
CA ASN A 62 -0.37 -14.51 -2.43
C ASN A 62 -0.88 -14.82 -3.84
N LEU A 63 -2.16 -14.59 -4.12
CA LEU A 63 -2.74 -14.77 -5.46
C LEU A 63 -2.10 -13.82 -6.46
N ILE A 64 -2.01 -12.52 -6.14
CA ILE A 64 -1.36 -11.52 -6.98
C ILE A 64 0.11 -11.89 -7.23
N TYR A 65 0.84 -12.25 -6.17
CA TYR A 65 2.24 -12.62 -6.28
C TYR A 65 2.42 -13.84 -7.18
N SER A 66 1.62 -14.88 -6.99
CA SER A 66 1.67 -16.09 -7.82
C SER A 66 1.32 -15.83 -9.29
N ALA A 67 0.35 -14.97 -9.55
CA ALA A 67 -0.07 -14.63 -10.91
C ALA A 67 0.98 -13.83 -11.70
N MET A 68 1.77 -13.00 -11.02
CA MET A 68 2.67 -12.05 -11.67
C MET A 68 4.15 -12.44 -11.61
N ASN A 69 4.58 -13.20 -10.61
CA ASN A 69 6.01 -13.45 -10.31
C ASN A 69 6.74 -14.28 -11.40
N THR A 70 6.02 -14.93 -12.30
CA THR A 70 6.59 -15.68 -13.43
C THR A 70 6.86 -14.83 -14.67
N ASN A 71 6.35 -13.59 -14.71
CA ASN A 71 6.56 -12.69 -15.83
C ASN A 71 7.99 -12.11 -15.81
N LYS A 72 8.72 -12.26 -16.93
CA LYS A 72 10.12 -11.84 -17.05
C LYS A 72 10.30 -10.32 -17.19
N ASN A 73 9.22 -9.61 -17.56
CA ASN A 73 9.23 -8.17 -17.81
C ASN A 73 8.90 -7.34 -16.57
N LEU A 74 8.75 -7.99 -15.41
CA LEU A 74 8.56 -7.32 -14.14
C LEU A 74 9.24 -8.07 -12.99
N ARG A 75 9.49 -7.34 -11.92
CA ARG A 75 9.96 -7.88 -10.64
C ARG A 75 9.04 -7.42 -9.52
N LEU A 76 8.45 -8.36 -8.79
CA LEU A 76 7.72 -8.05 -7.56
C LEU A 76 8.65 -8.14 -6.36
N PHE A 77 8.58 -7.14 -5.50
CA PHE A 77 9.19 -7.22 -4.18
C PHE A 77 8.23 -7.89 -3.22
N LYS A 78 8.72 -8.90 -2.48
CA LYS A 78 7.87 -9.70 -1.57
C LYS A 78 7.18 -8.77 -0.57
N PRO A 79 5.86 -8.65 -0.62
CA PRO A 79 5.14 -7.70 0.21
C PRO A 79 4.91 -8.25 1.62
N SER A 80 4.97 -7.38 2.63
CA SER A 80 4.55 -7.66 4.00
C SER A 80 3.33 -6.82 4.43
N ALA A 81 2.95 -5.83 3.63
CA ALA A 81 1.84 -4.92 3.88
C ALA A 81 0.65 -5.17 2.93
N ASN A 82 -0.30 -4.24 2.92
CA ASN A 82 -1.47 -4.25 2.03
C ASN A 82 -1.20 -3.59 0.66
N PHE A 83 0.06 -3.51 0.27
CA PHE A 83 0.48 -3.01 -1.04
C PHE A 83 1.69 -3.79 -1.55
N VAL A 84 1.93 -3.72 -2.84
CA VAL A 84 3.03 -4.39 -3.54
C VAL A 84 3.86 -3.33 -4.27
N LEU A 85 5.17 -3.39 -4.11
CA LEU A 85 6.12 -2.65 -4.94
C LEU A 85 6.51 -3.54 -6.13
N MET A 86 6.47 -2.97 -7.34
CA MET A 86 6.82 -3.63 -8.59
C MET A 86 7.82 -2.78 -9.36
N GLN A 87 8.83 -3.44 -9.90
CA GLN A 87 9.76 -2.88 -10.88
C GLN A 87 9.40 -3.39 -12.27
N ILE A 88 9.30 -2.49 -13.23
CA ILE A 88 9.13 -2.77 -14.64
C ILE A 88 10.51 -3.06 -15.22
N LEU A 89 10.68 -4.22 -15.87
CA LEU A 89 11.93 -4.64 -16.49
C LEU A 89 11.88 -4.52 -18.02
N LYS A 90 10.71 -4.26 -18.60
CA LYS A 90 10.51 -4.05 -20.03
C LYS A 90 11.00 -2.64 -20.39
N GLU A 91 12.03 -2.55 -21.26
CA GLU A 91 12.78 -1.31 -21.54
C GLU A 91 11.93 -0.18 -22.14
N ASP A 92 10.93 -0.52 -22.95
CA ASP A 92 10.04 0.41 -23.62
C ASP A 92 8.85 0.87 -22.78
N VAL A 93 8.73 0.38 -21.52
CA VAL A 93 7.62 0.69 -20.63
C VAL A 93 8.14 1.37 -19.36
N THR A 94 7.59 2.54 -19.07
CA THR A 94 7.84 3.29 -17.83
C THR A 94 6.64 3.22 -16.89
N ALA A 95 6.84 3.59 -15.62
CA ALA A 95 5.74 3.76 -14.67
C ALA A 95 4.66 4.71 -15.22
N LYS A 96 5.07 5.80 -15.87
CA LYS A 96 4.15 6.80 -16.45
C LYS A 96 3.29 6.20 -17.57
N SER A 97 3.86 5.41 -18.48
CA SER A 97 3.12 4.76 -19.56
C SER A 97 2.19 3.67 -19.02
N LEU A 98 2.65 2.89 -18.03
CA LEU A 98 1.82 1.89 -17.37
C LEU A 98 0.63 2.51 -16.62
N LEU A 99 0.86 3.61 -15.90
CA LEU A 99 -0.21 4.34 -15.23
C LEU A 99 -1.25 4.86 -16.23
N ALA A 100 -0.80 5.43 -17.36
CA ALA A 100 -1.69 5.90 -18.41
C ALA A 100 -2.58 4.75 -18.95
N HIS A 101 -1.99 3.58 -19.21
CA HIS A 101 -2.72 2.39 -19.65
C HIS A 101 -3.75 1.91 -18.60
N CYS A 102 -3.35 1.83 -17.34
CA CYS A 102 -4.22 1.41 -16.23
C CYS A 102 -5.36 2.40 -15.99
N ASN A 103 -5.09 3.71 -16.08
CA ASN A 103 -6.09 4.76 -15.89
C ASN A 103 -7.24 4.67 -16.92
N LEU A 104 -6.98 4.24 -18.16
CA LEU A 104 -8.02 4.03 -19.17
C LEU A 104 -9.04 2.96 -18.74
N LYS A 105 -8.65 2.05 -17.84
CA LYS A 105 -9.52 1.02 -17.27
C LYS A 105 -9.98 1.34 -15.83
N GLY A 106 -9.80 2.59 -15.39
CA GLY A 106 -10.19 3.05 -14.05
C GLY A 106 -9.30 2.54 -12.91
N ILE A 107 -8.09 2.04 -13.23
CA ILE A 107 -7.14 1.51 -12.25
C ILE A 107 -6.08 2.57 -11.96
N VAL A 108 -5.95 2.94 -10.70
CA VAL A 108 -4.97 3.94 -10.26
C VAL A 108 -3.80 3.24 -9.55
N LEU A 109 -2.61 3.38 -10.13
CA LEU A 109 -1.36 2.93 -9.53
C LEU A 109 -0.58 4.14 -8.99
N ARG A 110 0.36 3.90 -8.07
CA ARG A 110 1.26 4.93 -7.56
C ARG A 110 2.59 4.90 -8.33
N ASN A 111 2.94 5.98 -9.01
CA ASN A 111 4.30 6.21 -9.50
C ASN A 111 5.26 6.42 -8.31
N CYS A 112 6.35 5.67 -8.28
CA CYS A 112 7.32 5.71 -7.19
C CYS A 112 8.62 6.45 -7.55
N GLU A 113 8.69 7.10 -8.69
CA GLU A 113 9.87 7.85 -9.17
C GLU A 113 10.35 8.92 -8.18
N ASN A 114 9.44 9.47 -7.36
CA ASN A 114 9.77 10.49 -6.36
C ASN A 114 10.29 9.93 -5.02
N PHE A 115 10.44 8.61 -4.88
CA PHE A 115 11.03 8.00 -3.70
C PHE A 115 12.54 7.87 -3.87
N HIS A 116 13.29 8.22 -2.84
CA HIS A 116 14.75 8.07 -2.85
C HIS A 116 15.16 6.61 -3.14
N GLY A 117 16.02 6.42 -4.13
CA GLY A 117 16.50 5.11 -4.56
C GLY A 117 15.58 4.36 -5.54
N LEU A 118 14.46 4.95 -5.96
CA LEU A 118 13.60 4.42 -7.02
C LEU A 118 13.65 5.35 -8.23
N ASP A 119 13.33 4.79 -9.42
CA ASP A 119 13.34 5.50 -10.69
C ASP A 119 11.99 5.40 -11.42
N SER A 120 11.98 5.81 -12.70
CA SER A 120 10.78 5.80 -13.57
C SER A 120 10.23 4.42 -13.91
N HIS A 121 10.80 3.33 -13.41
CA HIS A 121 10.34 1.96 -13.63
C HIS A 121 9.67 1.35 -12.40
N PHE A 122 9.48 2.13 -11.33
CA PHE A 122 8.87 1.62 -10.11
C PHE A 122 7.45 2.11 -9.93
N VAL A 123 6.56 1.17 -9.66
CA VAL A 123 5.16 1.43 -9.32
C VAL A 123 4.76 0.69 -8.05
N ARG A 124 3.78 1.24 -7.35
CA ARG A 124 3.17 0.61 -6.19
C ARG A 124 1.67 0.53 -6.38
N PHE A 125 1.08 -0.58 -6.02
CA PHE A 125 -0.36 -0.76 -6.01
C PHE A 125 -0.85 -1.37 -4.71
N SER A 126 -2.09 -1.05 -4.34
CA SER A 126 -2.73 -1.58 -3.14
C SER A 126 -3.42 -2.91 -3.45
N ILE A 127 -3.51 -3.77 -2.43
CA ILE A 127 -4.32 -4.96 -2.47
C ILE A 127 -5.77 -4.53 -2.21
N MET A 128 -6.67 -4.91 -3.10
CA MET A 128 -8.08 -4.53 -3.10
C MET A 128 -8.97 -5.78 -2.95
N ASN A 129 -10.23 -5.70 -3.36
CA ASN A 129 -11.08 -6.89 -3.43
C ASN A 129 -10.68 -7.79 -4.63
N PRO A 130 -11.07 -9.08 -4.63
CA PRO A 130 -10.67 -10.04 -5.67
C PRO A 130 -10.91 -9.55 -7.10
N MET A 131 -12.10 -9.06 -7.38
CA MET A 131 -12.47 -8.59 -8.73
C MET A 131 -11.58 -7.44 -9.22
N GLN A 132 -11.29 -6.49 -8.33
CA GLN A 132 -10.42 -5.36 -8.65
C GLN A 132 -8.96 -5.78 -8.80
N ASN A 133 -8.51 -6.74 -7.99
CA ASN A 133 -7.17 -7.32 -8.10
C ASN A 133 -6.99 -8.05 -9.43
N ASP A 134 -7.96 -8.87 -9.84
CA ASP A 134 -7.92 -9.59 -11.11
C ASP A 134 -7.89 -8.62 -12.29
N LEU A 135 -8.73 -7.58 -12.28
CA LEU A 135 -8.73 -6.56 -13.31
C LEU A 135 -7.38 -5.84 -13.40
N MET A 136 -6.81 -5.47 -12.25
CA MET A 136 -5.51 -4.80 -12.15
C MET A 136 -4.38 -5.69 -12.68
N VAL A 137 -4.29 -6.93 -12.21
CA VAL A 137 -3.27 -7.89 -12.62
C VAL A 137 -3.33 -8.12 -14.12
N ASN A 138 -4.52 -8.41 -14.67
CA ASN A 138 -4.71 -8.64 -16.10
C ASN A 138 -4.31 -7.40 -16.92
N THR A 139 -4.68 -6.21 -16.48
CA THR A 139 -4.35 -4.95 -17.18
C THR A 139 -2.83 -4.68 -17.18
N ILE A 140 -2.16 -4.91 -16.06
CA ILE A 140 -0.69 -4.77 -15.99
C ILE A 140 -0.02 -5.79 -16.90
N LEU A 141 -0.42 -7.06 -16.83
CA LEU A 141 0.17 -8.13 -17.64
C LEU A 141 -0.10 -7.96 -19.15
N GLU A 142 -1.20 -7.34 -19.55
CA GLU A 142 -1.50 -7.02 -20.95
C GLU A 142 -0.43 -6.10 -21.58
N LEU A 143 0.01 -5.08 -20.85
CA LEU A 143 1.05 -4.16 -21.32
C LEU A 143 2.47 -4.76 -21.21
N LEU A 144 2.68 -5.64 -20.25
CA LEU A 144 3.98 -6.26 -19.95
C LEU A 144 4.20 -7.63 -20.62
N ARG A 145 3.36 -8.00 -21.54
CA ARG A 145 3.55 -9.19 -22.40
C ARG A 145 4.68 -9.05 -23.39
#